data_2ebfda4acdc285e1594d9c1a38bfbcf9
#
_entry.id   2ebfda4acdc285e1594d9c1a38bfbcf9
#
_cell.length_a   1.000
_cell.length_b   1.000
_cell.length_c   1.000
_cell.angle_alpha   90.00
_cell.angle_beta   90.00
_cell.angle_gamma   90.00
#
_symmetry.space_group_name_H-M   'P 1'
#
loop_
_entity.id
_entity.type
_entity.pdbx_description
1 polymer ?
#
loop_
_entity_poly.entity_id
_entity_poly.type
_entity_poly.pdbx_seq_one_letter_code
_entity_poly.pdbx_strand_id
1 'polypeptide(L)'
;MKYIKENSIIDLALVQDKIEKMKRDELLQKHPYKIYQGKDGKWYTYLPDDEKGRIFKKRNTKEDIESLVIQYWKEKETNPTINDIFTEWITDKVSRQEISKSTKGRYERQYEQCFAEFGKQNIKSVSEYNIEDFLLNAISKNNLTRKGFSNLRTLIFGIFRLAKKKHYISYSITEIVNDIEISRKSFRKVIKEDDEQVFMVDEVPKITEYLEQNQDMLNLGILLLFKTGLRIGELAALKNCDIRGNVIHVNRTEVCYEDDNGNRIYEVRDFPKTEAGIRDVVIPSNCQWILKRIKALNPFGEYVFMDNGEGIRTYVFRNRLNTVCKHSNVKKKSPHKIRKTYGSILLDDGLAESLIVSQMGHTNIKTTKEHYYRNRRNADQIMSELDKVTAL
;
A
#
# COMPACT_ATOMS: atom_id res chain seq x y z
N MET A 1 52.01 -47.49 24.47
CA MET A 1 51.03 -46.41 24.32
C MET A 1 49.64 -47.02 24.13
N LYS A 2 48.86 -47.10 25.21
CA LYS A 2 47.48 -47.57 25.17
C LYS A 2 46.60 -46.37 24.84
N TYR A 3 45.96 -46.36 23.67
CA TYR A 3 44.88 -45.45 23.38
C TYR A 3 43.61 -45.94 24.07
N ILE A 4 43.22 -45.25 25.11
CA ILE A 4 41.88 -45.43 25.71
C ILE A 4 40.92 -44.67 24.77
N LYS A 5 40.10 -45.44 24.02
CA LYS A 5 38.90 -44.93 23.39
C LYS A 5 37.84 -44.79 24.48
N GLU A 6 37.65 -43.60 25.01
CA GLU A 6 36.41 -43.27 25.73
C GLU A 6 35.28 -43.19 24.69
N ASN A 7 34.52 -44.28 24.58
CA ASN A 7 33.20 -44.24 23.95
C ASN A 7 32.28 -43.45 24.90
N SER A 8 32.13 -42.15 24.70
CA SER A 8 31.05 -41.40 25.30
C SER A 8 29.75 -41.90 24.66
N ILE A 9 29.09 -42.83 25.31
CA ILE A 9 27.72 -43.23 25.00
C ILE A 9 26.88 -42.01 25.35
N ILE A 10 26.44 -41.26 24.33
CA ILE A 10 25.46 -40.19 24.50
C ILE A 10 24.16 -40.89 24.94
N ASP A 11 23.78 -40.67 26.19
CA ASP A 11 22.48 -41.14 26.68
C ASP A 11 21.39 -40.35 26.02
N LEU A 12 20.82 -40.92 24.97
CA LEU A 12 19.74 -40.31 24.16
C LEU A 12 18.52 -39.93 25.00
N ALA A 13 18.21 -40.71 26.06
CA ALA A 13 17.10 -40.42 26.97
C ALA A 13 17.38 -39.13 27.76
N LEU A 14 18.59 -38.99 28.27
CA LEU A 14 19.00 -37.79 29.03
C LEU A 14 19.07 -36.55 28.17
N VAL A 15 19.43 -36.69 26.88
CA VAL A 15 19.42 -35.59 25.90
C VAL A 15 17.98 -35.20 25.55
N GLN A 16 17.09 -36.21 25.36
CA GLN A 16 15.68 -35.92 25.09
C GLN A 16 15.00 -35.22 26.28
N ASP A 17 15.24 -35.66 27.50
CA ASP A 17 14.73 -35.03 28.73
C ASP A 17 15.20 -33.55 28.84
N LYS A 18 16.47 -33.30 28.55
CA LYS A 18 17.01 -31.92 28.53
C LYS A 18 16.35 -31.06 27.47
N ILE A 19 16.17 -31.60 26.28
CA ILE A 19 15.49 -30.89 25.18
C ILE A 19 14.04 -30.58 25.54
N GLU A 20 13.31 -31.53 26.12
CA GLU A 20 11.93 -31.29 26.55
C GLU A 20 11.84 -30.26 27.67
N LYS A 21 12.75 -30.30 28.62
CA LYS A 21 12.83 -29.28 29.69
C LYS A 21 13.14 -27.89 29.13
N MET A 22 14.10 -27.79 28.24
CA MET A 22 14.43 -26.52 27.58
C MET A 22 13.22 -25.96 26.81
N LYS A 23 12.52 -26.77 26.03
CA LYS A 23 11.30 -26.40 25.33
C LYS A 23 10.17 -25.94 26.27
N ARG A 24 10.03 -26.65 27.40
CA ARG A 24 9.07 -26.31 28.45
C ARG A 24 9.38 -24.92 29.03
N ASP A 25 10.63 -24.67 29.38
CA ASP A 25 11.09 -23.39 29.96
C ASP A 25 10.93 -22.24 28.95
N GLU A 26 11.25 -22.49 27.67
CA GLU A 26 11.04 -21.51 26.57
C GLU A 26 9.57 -21.12 26.42
N LEU A 27 8.65 -22.09 26.43
CA LEU A 27 7.21 -21.82 26.33
C LEU A 27 6.67 -21.05 27.54
N LEU A 28 7.19 -21.32 28.74
CA LEU A 28 6.84 -20.56 29.93
C LEU A 28 7.39 -19.13 29.90
N GLN A 29 8.60 -18.92 29.36
CA GLN A 29 9.18 -17.59 29.19
C GLN A 29 8.42 -16.74 28.15
N LYS A 30 7.86 -17.34 27.12
CA LYS A 30 6.98 -16.66 26.14
C LYS A 30 5.69 -16.14 26.78
N HIS A 31 5.31 -16.64 27.96
CA HIS A 31 4.04 -16.30 28.58
C HIS A 31 4.07 -14.88 29.15
N PRO A 32 3.20 -13.93 28.66
CA PRO A 32 3.30 -12.52 29.02
C PRO A 32 2.77 -12.21 30.42
N TYR A 33 2.05 -13.14 31.04
CA TYR A 33 1.41 -12.93 32.32
C TYR A 33 2.10 -13.69 33.46
N LYS A 34 2.11 -13.09 34.66
CA LYS A 34 2.66 -13.76 35.85
C LYS A 34 1.83 -14.99 36.22
N ILE A 35 2.51 -16.07 36.58
CA ILE A 35 1.92 -17.22 37.28
C ILE A 35 2.15 -16.95 38.76
N TYR A 36 1.09 -16.94 39.59
CA TYR A 36 1.18 -16.59 41.00
C TYR A 36 0.20 -17.42 41.84
N GLN A 37 0.52 -17.57 43.12
CA GLN A 37 -0.34 -18.25 44.09
C GLN A 37 -1.22 -17.21 44.81
N GLY A 38 -2.52 -17.49 44.88
CA GLY A 38 -3.46 -16.67 45.62
C GLY A 38 -3.53 -17.01 47.09
N LYS A 39 -4.26 -16.23 47.89
CA LYS A 39 -4.46 -16.43 49.30
C LYS A 39 -5.21 -17.74 49.64
N ASP A 40 -5.96 -18.26 48.70
CA ASP A 40 -6.69 -19.54 48.79
C ASP A 40 -5.84 -20.75 48.44
N GLY A 41 -4.51 -20.57 48.29
CA GLY A 41 -3.55 -21.63 47.99
C GLY A 41 -3.54 -22.10 46.54
N LYS A 42 -4.44 -21.58 45.67
CA LYS A 42 -4.51 -21.96 44.25
C LYS A 42 -3.59 -21.13 43.39
N TRP A 43 -3.27 -21.64 42.23
CA TRP A 43 -2.39 -20.99 41.25
C TRP A 43 -3.21 -20.35 40.12
N TYR A 44 -2.77 -19.19 39.72
CA TYR A 44 -3.48 -18.27 38.81
C TYR A 44 -2.57 -17.75 37.71
N THR A 45 -3.17 -17.55 36.52
CA THR A 45 -2.59 -16.78 35.43
C THR A 45 -3.69 -16.28 34.50
N TYR A 46 -3.32 -15.50 33.48
CA TYR A 46 -4.18 -15.20 32.34
C TYR A 46 -3.61 -15.87 31.08
N LEU A 47 -4.45 -16.34 30.19
CA LEU A 47 -4.05 -16.70 28.83
C LEU A 47 -4.41 -15.57 27.88
N PRO A 48 -3.58 -15.24 26.88
CA PRO A 48 -3.95 -14.32 25.82
C PRO A 48 -5.21 -14.79 25.09
N ASP A 49 -6.09 -13.86 24.72
CA ASP A 49 -7.32 -14.13 24.00
C ASP A 49 -7.58 -12.98 23.01
N ASP A 50 -7.89 -13.32 21.76
CA ASP A 50 -8.01 -12.34 20.68
C ASP A 50 -9.29 -11.47 20.78
N GLU A 51 -10.34 -11.94 21.50
CA GLU A 51 -11.58 -11.20 21.70
C GLU A 51 -11.60 -10.38 23.00
N LYS A 52 -11.19 -11.04 24.10
CA LYS A 52 -11.25 -10.47 25.45
C LYS A 52 -9.93 -9.88 25.93
N GLY A 53 -8.88 -9.94 25.08
CA GLY A 53 -7.53 -9.59 25.42
C GLY A 53 -6.85 -10.60 26.33
N ARG A 54 -7.57 -11.14 27.33
CA ARG A 54 -7.05 -12.18 28.22
C ARG A 54 -8.18 -12.94 28.92
N ILE A 55 -7.94 -14.25 29.18
CA ILE A 55 -8.86 -15.13 29.93
C ILE A 55 -8.19 -15.56 31.21
N PHE A 56 -8.89 -15.37 32.34
CA PHE A 56 -8.45 -15.80 33.67
C PHE A 56 -8.46 -17.32 33.79
N LYS A 57 -7.38 -17.90 34.31
CA LYS A 57 -7.23 -19.36 34.57
C LYS A 57 -6.77 -19.59 35.99
N LYS A 58 -7.29 -20.68 36.62
CA LYS A 58 -6.88 -21.15 37.93
C LYS A 58 -6.71 -22.64 37.95
N ARG A 59 -5.76 -23.15 38.77
CA ARG A 59 -5.49 -24.56 39.02
C ARG A 59 -5.12 -24.76 40.49
N ASN A 60 -5.17 -26.00 40.93
CA ASN A 60 -4.84 -26.34 42.32
C ASN A 60 -3.34 -26.39 42.58
N THR A 61 -2.54 -26.79 41.59
CA THR A 61 -1.08 -26.90 41.72
C THR A 61 -0.36 -25.97 40.73
N LYS A 62 0.92 -25.72 41.01
CA LYS A 62 1.81 -24.95 40.12
C LYS A 62 2.04 -25.72 38.82
N GLU A 63 2.24 -27.00 38.91
CA GLU A 63 2.47 -27.89 37.77
C GLU A 63 1.28 -27.89 36.80
N ASP A 64 0.05 -27.89 37.32
CA ASP A 64 -1.16 -27.86 36.49
C ASP A 64 -1.33 -26.54 35.73
N ILE A 65 -1.02 -25.38 36.37
CA ILE A 65 -1.15 -24.10 35.71
C ILE A 65 -0.04 -23.91 34.66
N GLU A 66 1.19 -24.37 34.96
CA GLU A 66 2.29 -24.36 33.99
C GLU A 66 2.00 -25.28 32.80
N SER A 67 1.46 -26.48 33.06
CA SER A 67 1.06 -27.42 32.01
C SER A 67 -0.03 -26.84 31.10
N LEU A 68 -0.99 -26.12 31.69
CA LEU A 68 -2.02 -25.40 30.92
C LEU A 68 -1.40 -24.33 30.03
N VAL A 69 -0.45 -23.57 30.53
CA VAL A 69 0.26 -22.51 29.73
C VAL A 69 1.06 -23.16 28.60
N ILE A 70 1.78 -24.24 28.89
CA ILE A 70 2.56 -24.98 27.90
C ILE A 70 1.67 -25.58 26.82
N GLN A 71 0.53 -26.15 27.19
CA GLN A 71 -0.43 -26.71 26.24
C GLN A 71 -0.97 -25.62 25.33
N TYR A 72 -1.35 -24.46 25.88
CA TYR A 72 -1.82 -23.31 25.13
C TYR A 72 -0.80 -22.87 24.06
N TRP A 73 0.47 -22.72 24.44
CA TRP A 73 1.51 -22.30 23.50
C TRP A 73 1.86 -23.37 22.47
N LYS A 74 1.87 -24.67 22.88
CA LYS A 74 2.03 -25.78 21.92
C LYS A 74 0.92 -25.83 20.88
N GLU A 75 -0.33 -25.63 21.30
CA GLU A 75 -1.47 -25.57 20.38
C GLU A 75 -1.32 -24.38 19.39
N LYS A 76 -0.97 -23.19 19.87
CA LYS A 76 -0.68 -22.04 19.00
C LYS A 76 0.48 -22.31 18.03
N GLU A 77 1.53 -22.99 18.46
CA GLU A 77 2.67 -23.33 17.60
C GLU A 77 2.34 -24.39 16.53
N THR A 78 1.50 -25.36 16.87
CA THR A 78 1.16 -26.48 15.96
C THR A 78 -0.10 -26.27 15.14
N ASN A 79 -0.98 -25.38 15.59
CA ASN A 79 -2.26 -25.07 14.95
C ASN A 79 -2.63 -23.59 15.17
N PRO A 80 -1.83 -22.64 14.60
CA PRO A 80 -2.10 -21.22 14.76
C PRO A 80 -3.41 -20.84 14.08
N THR A 81 -3.96 -19.69 14.48
CA THR A 81 -5.08 -19.08 13.77
C THR A 81 -4.62 -18.44 12.45
N ILE A 82 -5.55 -18.16 11.54
CA ILE A 82 -5.26 -17.40 10.34
C ILE A 82 -4.73 -15.98 10.69
N ASN A 83 -5.20 -15.38 11.81
CA ASN A 83 -4.70 -14.11 12.34
C ASN A 83 -3.21 -14.21 12.72
N ASP A 84 -2.82 -15.26 13.41
CA ASP A 84 -1.42 -15.47 13.81
C ASP A 84 -0.51 -15.56 12.57
N ILE A 85 -0.95 -16.30 11.54
CA ILE A 85 -0.20 -16.48 10.30
C ILE A 85 -0.14 -15.18 9.48
N PHE A 86 -1.23 -14.42 9.43
CA PHE A 86 -1.24 -13.10 8.77
C PHE A 86 -0.25 -12.15 9.44
N THR A 87 -0.28 -12.07 10.78
CA THR A 87 0.62 -11.21 11.56
C THR A 87 2.08 -11.58 11.33
N GLU A 88 2.40 -12.86 11.32
CA GLU A 88 3.74 -13.33 11.02
C GLU A 88 4.15 -13.00 9.58
N TRP A 89 3.27 -13.28 8.60
CA TRP A 89 3.54 -13.04 7.19
C TRP A 89 3.79 -11.56 6.89
N ILE A 90 2.98 -10.65 7.46
CA ILE A 90 3.13 -9.22 7.19
C ILE A 90 4.37 -8.65 7.88
N THR A 91 4.68 -9.11 9.09
CA THR A 91 5.87 -8.73 9.85
C THR A 91 7.15 -9.16 9.11
N ASP A 92 7.19 -10.40 8.61
CA ASP A 92 8.30 -10.92 7.82
C ASP A 92 8.51 -10.12 6.51
N LYS A 93 7.41 -9.76 5.83
CA LYS A 93 7.45 -8.92 4.63
C LYS A 93 8.03 -7.53 4.89
N VAL A 94 7.69 -6.94 6.03
CA VAL A 94 8.21 -5.62 6.43
C VAL A 94 9.68 -5.72 6.83
N SER A 95 10.06 -6.71 7.63
CA SER A 95 11.45 -6.90 8.09
C SER A 95 12.42 -7.12 6.93
N ARG A 96 11.97 -7.82 5.89
CA ARG A 96 12.74 -8.04 4.64
C ARG A 96 12.64 -6.88 3.65
N GLN A 97 11.97 -5.78 3.99
CA GLN A 97 11.74 -4.63 3.12
C GLN A 97 11.04 -4.97 1.78
N GLU A 98 10.32 -6.10 1.71
CA GLU A 98 9.58 -6.51 0.50
C GLU A 98 8.35 -5.66 0.24
N ILE A 99 7.80 -5.05 1.30
CA ILE A 99 6.68 -4.12 1.22
C ILE A 99 6.95 -2.83 1.99
N SER A 100 6.40 -1.72 1.47
CA SER A 100 6.48 -0.43 2.16
C SER A 100 5.49 -0.35 3.33
N LYS A 101 5.74 0.57 4.29
CA LYS A 101 4.83 0.85 5.41
C LYS A 101 3.40 1.20 4.93
N SER A 102 3.27 1.97 3.84
CA SER A 102 1.96 2.28 3.25
C SER A 102 1.27 1.04 2.65
N THR A 103 2.03 0.06 2.15
CA THR A 103 1.49 -1.22 1.68
C THR A 103 1.05 -2.10 2.86
N LYS A 104 1.83 -2.13 3.96
CA LYS A 104 1.46 -2.77 5.23
C LYS A 104 0.09 -2.28 5.68
N GLY A 105 -0.08 -0.97 5.93
CA GLY A 105 -1.34 -0.41 6.38
C GLY A 105 -2.53 -0.65 5.44
N ARG A 106 -2.28 -0.74 4.12
CA ARG A 106 -3.33 -1.15 3.17
C ARG A 106 -3.72 -2.62 3.33
N TYR A 107 -2.77 -3.52 3.57
CA TYR A 107 -3.03 -4.93 3.79
C TYR A 107 -3.76 -5.16 5.10
N GLU A 108 -3.36 -4.48 6.17
CA GLU A 108 -4.01 -4.55 7.49
C GLU A 108 -5.47 -4.10 7.40
N ARG A 109 -5.76 -2.93 6.84
CA ARG A 109 -7.15 -2.46 6.66
C ARG A 109 -8.01 -3.42 5.84
N GLN A 110 -7.46 -4.01 4.78
CA GLN A 110 -8.19 -4.98 3.97
C GLN A 110 -8.39 -6.30 4.71
N TYR A 111 -7.40 -6.71 5.50
CA TYR A 111 -7.50 -7.89 6.34
C TYR A 111 -8.61 -7.70 7.39
N GLU A 112 -8.59 -6.62 8.14
CA GLU A 112 -9.64 -6.27 9.12
C GLU A 112 -11.03 -6.26 8.50
N GLN A 113 -11.16 -5.67 7.31
CA GLN A 113 -12.44 -5.61 6.60
C GLN A 113 -12.98 -6.98 6.19
N CYS A 114 -12.12 -7.89 5.73
CA CYS A 114 -12.55 -9.13 5.10
C CYS A 114 -12.45 -10.36 6.01
N PHE A 115 -11.47 -10.39 6.96
CA PHE A 115 -11.12 -11.59 7.71
C PHE A 115 -11.65 -11.63 9.16
N ALA A 116 -12.50 -10.70 9.58
CA ALA A 116 -12.93 -10.56 10.97
C ALA A 116 -13.31 -11.89 11.66
N GLU A 117 -14.10 -12.74 11.00
CA GLU A 117 -14.49 -14.06 11.54
C GLU A 117 -13.60 -15.18 11.00
N PHE A 118 -13.26 -15.16 9.71
CA PHE A 118 -12.43 -16.19 9.10
C PHE A 118 -11.02 -16.22 9.70
N GLY A 119 -10.50 -15.07 10.10
CA GLY A 119 -9.19 -14.94 10.74
C GLY A 119 -9.05 -15.63 12.08
N LYS A 120 -10.15 -15.82 12.81
CA LYS A 120 -10.17 -16.48 14.13
C LYS A 120 -10.05 -18.00 14.04
N GLN A 121 -10.27 -18.60 12.87
CA GLN A 121 -10.23 -20.04 12.69
C GLN A 121 -8.80 -20.56 12.77
N ASN A 122 -8.64 -21.71 13.42
CA ASN A 122 -7.38 -22.45 13.42
C ASN A 122 -7.11 -23.03 12.04
N ILE A 123 -5.88 -22.88 11.55
CA ILE A 123 -5.52 -23.17 10.15
C ILE A 123 -5.78 -24.63 9.75
N LYS A 124 -5.61 -25.60 10.67
CA LYS A 124 -5.86 -27.01 10.38
C LYS A 124 -7.35 -27.37 10.26
N SER A 125 -8.23 -26.54 10.79
CA SER A 125 -9.68 -26.73 10.65
C SER A 125 -10.25 -26.15 9.34
N VAL A 126 -9.43 -25.41 8.59
CA VAL A 126 -9.86 -24.77 7.35
C VAL A 126 -9.73 -25.74 6.18
N SER A 127 -10.86 -26.15 5.62
CA SER A 127 -10.93 -26.96 4.41
C SER A 127 -10.85 -26.10 3.15
N GLU A 128 -10.62 -26.72 1.99
CA GLU A 128 -10.69 -26.09 0.69
C GLU A 128 -12.05 -25.42 0.46
N TYR A 129 -13.14 -26.11 0.83
CA TYR A 129 -14.51 -25.58 0.77
C TYR A 129 -14.67 -24.29 1.62
N ASN A 130 -14.08 -24.23 2.82
CA ASN A 130 -14.16 -23.03 3.66
C ASN A 130 -13.46 -21.82 2.99
N ILE A 131 -12.37 -22.06 2.25
CA ILE A 131 -11.65 -21.01 1.52
C ILE A 131 -12.49 -20.51 0.36
N GLU A 132 -13.08 -21.41 -0.41
CA GLU A 132 -13.97 -21.07 -1.51
C GLU A 132 -15.18 -20.27 -1.02
N ASP A 133 -15.89 -20.78 -0.02
CA ASP A 133 -17.04 -20.10 0.60
C ASP A 133 -16.66 -18.70 1.13
N PHE A 134 -15.51 -18.59 1.81
CA PHE A 134 -14.99 -17.32 2.28
C PHE A 134 -14.77 -16.33 1.14
N LEU A 135 -14.14 -16.75 0.04
CA LEU A 135 -13.83 -15.88 -1.09
C LEU A 135 -15.11 -15.41 -1.81
N LEU A 136 -16.07 -16.32 -2.04
CA LEU A 136 -17.35 -15.98 -2.65
C LEU A 136 -18.18 -15.05 -1.76
N ASN A 137 -18.26 -15.34 -0.47
CA ASN A 137 -18.96 -14.50 0.50
C ASN A 137 -18.29 -13.13 0.67
N ALA A 138 -16.96 -13.04 0.63
CA ALA A 138 -16.25 -11.76 0.72
C ALA A 138 -16.59 -10.82 -0.45
N ILE A 139 -16.84 -11.34 -1.65
CA ILE A 139 -17.25 -10.54 -2.81
C ILE A 139 -18.59 -9.85 -2.54
N SER A 140 -19.58 -10.61 -2.09
CA SER A 140 -20.95 -10.10 -1.86
C SER A 140 -21.02 -9.22 -0.61
N LYS A 141 -20.53 -9.68 0.54
CA LYS A 141 -20.57 -8.95 1.82
C LYS A 141 -19.84 -7.61 1.76
N ASN A 142 -18.66 -7.57 1.13
CA ASN A 142 -17.85 -6.35 1.04
C ASN A 142 -18.10 -5.59 -0.26
N ASN A 143 -19.04 -6.02 -1.09
CA ASN A 143 -19.37 -5.40 -2.39
C ASN A 143 -18.10 -5.11 -3.21
N LEU A 144 -17.24 -6.15 -3.37
CA LEU A 144 -15.91 -5.99 -3.94
C LEU A 144 -15.96 -5.71 -5.44
N THR A 145 -15.09 -4.81 -5.88
CA THR A 145 -14.73 -4.70 -7.29
C THR A 145 -13.75 -5.83 -7.67
N ARG A 146 -13.59 -6.11 -8.96
CA ARG A 146 -12.56 -7.06 -9.44
C ARG A 146 -11.16 -6.73 -8.92
N LYS A 147 -10.82 -5.44 -8.83
CA LYS A 147 -9.54 -5.00 -8.25
C LYS A 147 -9.46 -5.25 -6.74
N GLY A 148 -10.56 -4.99 -6.01
CA GLY A 148 -10.66 -5.30 -4.57
C GLY A 148 -10.46 -6.79 -4.30
N PHE A 149 -11.09 -7.65 -5.09
CA PHE A 149 -10.90 -9.09 -5.01
C PHE A 149 -9.46 -9.53 -5.35
N SER A 150 -8.84 -8.94 -6.38
CA SER A 150 -7.42 -9.20 -6.69
C SER A 150 -6.49 -8.86 -5.52
N ASN A 151 -6.80 -7.81 -4.77
CA ASN A 151 -6.04 -7.46 -3.57
C ASN A 151 -6.29 -8.48 -2.44
N LEU A 152 -7.55 -8.92 -2.23
CA LEU A 152 -7.90 -9.98 -1.26
C LEU A 152 -7.14 -11.28 -1.56
N ARG A 153 -7.09 -11.68 -2.85
CA ARG A 153 -6.28 -12.84 -3.29
C ARG A 153 -4.81 -12.74 -2.87
N THR A 154 -4.24 -11.54 -2.87
CA THR A 154 -2.84 -11.34 -2.43
C THR A 154 -2.67 -11.72 -0.97
N LEU A 155 -3.62 -11.39 -0.11
CA LEU A 155 -3.59 -11.75 1.31
C LEU A 155 -3.77 -13.27 1.50
N ILE A 156 -4.77 -13.86 0.84
CA ILE A 156 -5.01 -15.31 0.87
C ILE A 156 -3.76 -16.08 0.44
N PHE A 157 -3.17 -15.71 -0.69
CA PHE A 157 -1.94 -16.36 -1.14
C PHE A 157 -0.78 -16.19 -0.16
N GLY A 158 -0.63 -15.03 0.45
CA GLY A 158 0.42 -14.77 1.43
C GLY A 158 0.29 -15.67 2.66
N ILE A 159 -0.89 -15.69 3.26
CA ILE A 159 -1.22 -16.45 4.47
C ILE A 159 -1.07 -17.96 4.23
N PHE A 160 -1.77 -18.48 3.24
CA PHE A 160 -1.85 -19.94 3.03
C PHE A 160 -0.58 -20.53 2.43
N ARG A 161 0.21 -19.76 1.66
CA ARG A 161 1.55 -20.19 1.23
C ARG A 161 2.52 -20.28 2.41
N LEU A 162 2.45 -19.33 3.36
CA LEU A 162 3.23 -19.42 4.59
C LEU A 162 2.81 -20.61 5.42
N ALA A 163 1.49 -20.85 5.59
CA ALA A 163 0.97 -22.02 6.30
C ALA A 163 1.45 -23.34 5.67
N LYS A 164 1.43 -23.47 4.35
CA LYS A 164 1.97 -24.64 3.64
C LYS A 164 3.48 -24.80 3.85
N LYS A 165 4.23 -23.71 3.74
CA LYS A 165 5.69 -23.72 3.95
C LYS A 165 6.06 -24.17 5.37
N LYS A 166 5.23 -23.85 6.36
CA LYS A 166 5.39 -24.29 7.76
C LYS A 166 4.77 -25.66 8.04
N HIS A 167 4.27 -26.35 7.04
CA HIS A 167 3.65 -27.67 7.15
C HIS A 167 2.40 -27.72 8.06
N TYR A 168 1.71 -26.59 8.24
CA TYR A 168 0.42 -26.57 8.94
C TYR A 168 -0.70 -27.18 8.09
N ILE A 169 -0.60 -27.03 6.77
CA ILE A 169 -1.53 -27.57 5.75
C ILE A 169 -0.74 -28.26 4.64
N SER A 170 -1.38 -29.17 3.92
CA SER A 170 -0.80 -29.89 2.77
C SER A 170 -1.30 -29.41 1.42
N TYR A 171 -2.52 -28.88 1.34
CA TYR A 171 -3.14 -28.43 0.09
C TYR A 171 -2.51 -27.17 -0.50
N SER A 172 -2.80 -26.91 -1.79
CA SER A 172 -2.28 -25.77 -2.54
C SER A 172 -3.32 -24.69 -2.69
N ILE A 173 -3.11 -23.54 -2.03
CA ILE A 173 -4.00 -22.38 -2.19
C ILE A 173 -4.08 -21.90 -3.65
N THR A 174 -3.04 -22.11 -4.45
CA THR A 174 -3.00 -21.67 -5.85
C THR A 174 -3.96 -22.49 -6.68
N GLU A 175 -4.04 -23.80 -6.47
CA GLU A 175 -5.00 -24.70 -7.13
C GLU A 175 -6.42 -24.33 -6.74
N ILE A 176 -6.72 -24.27 -5.44
CA ILE A 176 -8.05 -23.90 -4.93
C ILE A 176 -8.54 -22.58 -5.56
N VAL A 177 -7.75 -21.52 -5.48
CA VAL A 177 -8.17 -20.19 -5.97
C VAL A 177 -8.29 -20.11 -7.49
N ASN A 178 -7.55 -20.93 -8.24
CA ASN A 178 -7.66 -20.98 -9.69
C ASN A 178 -8.88 -21.79 -10.16
N ASP A 179 -9.29 -22.77 -9.38
CA ASP A 179 -10.44 -23.64 -9.71
C ASP A 179 -11.78 -22.98 -9.38
N ILE A 180 -11.79 -21.91 -8.60
CA ILE A 180 -13.01 -21.16 -8.28
C ILE A 180 -13.54 -20.43 -9.51
N GLU A 181 -14.72 -20.82 -9.97
CA GLU A 181 -15.45 -20.12 -11.02
C GLU A 181 -16.20 -18.90 -10.49
N ILE A 182 -15.72 -17.70 -10.81
CA ILE A 182 -16.36 -16.45 -10.40
C ILE A 182 -16.88 -15.69 -11.60
N SER A 183 -18.20 -15.54 -11.68
CA SER A 183 -18.82 -14.72 -12.72
C SER A 183 -18.35 -13.27 -12.66
N ARG A 184 -18.10 -12.66 -13.82
CA ARG A 184 -17.81 -11.21 -13.88
C ARG A 184 -18.95 -10.34 -13.34
N LYS A 185 -20.18 -10.86 -13.33
CA LYS A 185 -21.38 -10.18 -12.81
C LYS A 185 -21.40 -10.08 -11.28
N SER A 186 -20.67 -10.96 -10.57
CA SER A 186 -20.59 -10.97 -9.11
C SER A 186 -19.84 -9.75 -8.55
N PHE A 187 -19.01 -9.07 -9.35
CA PHE A 187 -18.24 -7.93 -8.91
C PHE A 187 -19.01 -6.62 -9.09
N ARG A 188 -18.86 -5.72 -8.10
CA ARG A 188 -19.34 -4.35 -8.24
C ARG A 188 -18.68 -3.67 -9.43
N LYS A 189 -19.50 -3.19 -10.36
CA LYS A 189 -19.05 -2.37 -11.47
C LYS A 189 -18.88 -0.93 -10.99
N VAL A 190 -17.76 -0.33 -11.30
CA VAL A 190 -17.50 1.10 -11.10
C VAL A 190 -17.25 1.70 -12.45
N ILE A 191 -18.27 2.34 -13.01
CA ILE A 191 -18.15 3.16 -14.21
C ILE A 191 -17.66 4.53 -13.73
N LYS A 192 -16.60 5.00 -14.34
CA LYS A 192 -16.05 6.34 -14.08
C LYS A 192 -16.13 7.10 -15.37
N GLU A 193 -16.88 8.17 -15.36
CA GLU A 193 -16.97 9.08 -16.48
C GLU A 193 -15.63 9.74 -16.75
N ASP A 194 -15.34 10.03 -18.02
CA ASP A 194 -14.05 10.62 -18.40
C ASP A 194 -13.84 11.99 -17.76
N ASP A 195 -14.91 12.79 -17.59
CA ASP A 195 -14.89 14.08 -16.89
C ASP A 195 -14.50 13.97 -15.40
N GLU A 196 -14.65 12.77 -14.80
CA GLU A 196 -14.15 12.48 -13.45
C GLU A 196 -12.68 12.06 -13.44
N GLN A 197 -12.15 11.63 -14.58
CA GLN A 197 -10.81 11.03 -14.68
C GLN A 197 -9.74 11.99 -15.17
N VAL A 198 -10.12 13.00 -15.95
CA VAL A 198 -9.24 14.01 -16.54
C VAL A 198 -9.89 15.40 -16.46
N PHE A 199 -9.11 16.45 -16.65
CA PHE A 199 -9.63 17.79 -16.91
C PHE A 199 -9.98 17.89 -18.40
N MET A 200 -11.21 18.31 -18.68
CA MET A 200 -11.74 18.44 -20.04
C MET A 200 -11.05 19.57 -20.80
N VAL A 201 -11.23 19.60 -22.12
CA VAL A 201 -10.57 20.60 -23.00
C VAL A 201 -10.93 22.02 -22.59
N ASP A 202 -12.17 22.29 -22.17
CA ASP A 202 -12.65 23.60 -21.73
C ASP A 202 -12.32 23.91 -20.26
N GLU A 203 -12.02 22.92 -19.43
CA GLU A 203 -11.67 23.09 -18.01
C GLU A 203 -10.21 23.53 -17.81
N VAL A 204 -9.29 23.00 -18.63
CA VAL A 204 -7.85 23.29 -18.50
C VAL A 204 -7.56 24.78 -18.63
N PRO A 205 -8.07 25.52 -19.65
CA PRO A 205 -7.87 26.98 -19.77
C PRO A 205 -8.39 27.73 -18.53
N LYS A 206 -9.61 27.44 -18.05
CA LYS A 206 -10.21 28.10 -16.88
C LYS A 206 -9.32 27.99 -15.64
N ILE A 207 -8.76 26.79 -15.41
CA ILE A 207 -7.89 26.53 -14.25
C ILE A 207 -6.53 27.20 -14.44
N THR A 208 -5.91 27.08 -15.62
CA THR A 208 -4.58 27.63 -15.84
C THR A 208 -4.61 29.15 -15.82
N GLU A 209 -5.65 29.80 -16.38
CA GLU A 209 -5.86 31.25 -16.31
C GLU A 209 -5.98 31.72 -14.85
N TYR A 210 -6.79 31.06 -14.01
CA TYR A 210 -6.89 31.39 -12.60
C TYR A 210 -5.53 31.27 -11.88
N LEU A 211 -4.76 30.21 -12.17
CA LEU A 211 -3.45 29.98 -11.58
C LEU A 211 -2.41 31.05 -12.03
N GLU A 212 -2.48 31.47 -13.28
CA GLU A 212 -1.61 32.50 -13.86
C GLU A 212 -1.93 33.91 -13.34
N GLN A 213 -3.20 34.19 -13.06
CA GLN A 213 -3.63 35.44 -12.43
C GLN A 213 -3.31 35.51 -10.94
N ASN A 214 -3.23 34.39 -10.26
CA ASN A 214 -3.02 34.27 -8.80
C ASN A 214 -1.71 33.53 -8.46
N GLN A 215 -0.57 34.19 -8.74
CA GLN A 215 0.77 33.58 -8.73
C GLN A 215 1.37 33.46 -7.31
N ASP A 216 0.73 32.75 -6.40
CA ASP A 216 1.38 32.31 -5.16
C ASP A 216 2.14 30.98 -5.35
N MET A 217 2.94 30.59 -4.35
CA MET A 217 3.78 29.40 -4.40
C MET A 217 2.99 28.12 -4.68
N LEU A 218 1.81 27.95 -4.11
CA LEU A 218 0.96 26.76 -4.28
C LEU A 218 0.32 26.72 -5.67
N ASN A 219 -0.16 27.86 -6.14
CA ASN A 219 -0.76 27.97 -7.47
C ASN A 219 0.26 27.73 -8.57
N LEU A 220 1.47 28.26 -8.42
CA LEU A 220 2.58 28.00 -9.35
C LEU A 220 2.97 26.51 -9.33
N GLY A 221 2.96 25.86 -8.17
CA GLY A 221 3.18 24.41 -8.06
C GLY A 221 2.12 23.59 -8.81
N ILE A 222 0.84 23.95 -8.66
CA ILE A 222 -0.25 23.29 -9.40
C ILE A 222 -0.13 23.57 -10.90
N LEU A 223 0.20 24.79 -11.29
CA LEU A 223 0.43 25.13 -12.69
C LEU A 223 1.58 24.31 -13.29
N LEU A 224 2.68 24.14 -12.53
CA LEU A 224 3.80 23.30 -12.94
C LEU A 224 3.37 21.84 -13.14
N LEU A 225 2.46 21.30 -12.30
CA LEU A 225 1.90 19.94 -12.53
C LEU A 225 1.18 19.84 -13.88
N PHE A 226 0.40 20.86 -14.28
CA PHE A 226 -0.29 20.88 -15.59
C PHE A 226 0.70 20.93 -16.76
N LYS A 227 1.83 21.62 -16.60
CA LYS A 227 2.82 21.82 -17.68
C LYS A 227 3.88 20.72 -17.77
N THR A 228 3.98 19.84 -16.76
CA THR A 228 5.04 18.81 -16.68
C THR A 228 4.53 17.40 -16.44
N GLY A 229 3.29 17.26 -15.97
CA GLY A 229 2.76 15.95 -15.59
C GLY A 229 3.47 15.28 -14.40
N LEU A 230 4.24 16.00 -13.59
CA LEU A 230 4.88 15.46 -12.37
C LEU A 230 3.85 14.81 -11.45
N ARG A 231 4.28 13.78 -10.70
CA ARG A 231 3.48 13.29 -9.59
C ARG A 231 3.51 14.30 -8.44
N ILE A 232 2.42 14.43 -7.70
CA ILE A 232 2.37 15.40 -6.58
C ILE A 232 3.48 15.14 -5.53
N GLY A 233 3.85 13.87 -5.30
CA GLY A 233 4.96 13.54 -4.39
C GLY A 233 6.32 13.96 -4.94
N GLU A 234 6.51 13.92 -6.27
CA GLU A 234 7.70 14.40 -6.94
C GLU A 234 7.78 15.93 -6.82
N LEU A 235 6.66 16.63 -7.03
CA LEU A 235 6.58 18.09 -6.86
C LEU A 235 6.94 18.51 -5.43
N ALA A 236 6.34 17.89 -4.41
CA ALA A 236 6.56 18.24 -3.00
C ALA A 236 8.01 17.96 -2.54
N ALA A 237 8.68 16.97 -3.16
CA ALA A 237 10.05 16.60 -2.83
C ALA A 237 11.11 17.30 -3.68
N LEU A 238 10.71 18.19 -4.62
CA LEU A 238 11.61 18.84 -5.56
C LEU A 238 12.52 19.85 -4.85
N LYS A 239 13.84 19.69 -5.03
CA LYS A 239 14.85 20.61 -4.53
C LYS A 239 15.35 21.56 -5.61
N ASN A 240 15.87 22.72 -5.19
CA ASN A 240 16.42 23.71 -6.14
C ASN A 240 17.60 23.17 -6.96
N CYS A 241 18.39 22.24 -6.42
CA CYS A 241 19.49 21.58 -7.14
C CYS A 241 19.05 20.62 -8.24
N ASP A 242 17.76 20.22 -8.24
CA ASP A 242 17.20 19.34 -9.27
C ASP A 242 16.80 20.11 -10.54
N ILE A 243 16.80 21.44 -10.50
CA ILE A 243 16.44 22.29 -11.62
C ILE A 243 17.71 22.75 -12.35
N ARG A 244 17.83 22.37 -13.61
CA ARG A 244 18.95 22.74 -14.50
C ARG A 244 18.43 23.38 -15.77
N GLY A 245 18.39 24.72 -15.78
CA GLY A 245 17.79 25.47 -16.89
C GLY A 245 16.32 25.15 -17.06
N ASN A 246 15.94 24.53 -18.16
CA ASN A 246 14.58 24.09 -18.48
C ASN A 246 14.32 22.62 -18.19
N VAL A 247 15.20 21.94 -17.45
CA VAL A 247 15.09 20.52 -17.11
C VAL A 247 14.91 20.36 -15.61
N ILE A 248 13.94 19.54 -15.22
CA ILE A 248 13.75 19.06 -13.85
C ILE A 248 14.24 17.62 -13.76
N HIS A 249 15.26 17.37 -12.97
CA HIS A 249 15.74 16.03 -12.65
C HIS A 249 14.91 15.42 -11.51
N VAL A 250 14.02 14.50 -11.84
CA VAL A 250 13.15 13.82 -10.87
C VAL A 250 13.87 12.62 -10.29
N ASN A 251 14.25 12.69 -9.03
CA ASN A 251 14.95 11.60 -8.31
C ASN A 251 14.39 11.35 -6.91
N ARG A 252 13.39 12.13 -6.44
CA ARG A 252 12.79 12.03 -5.11
C ARG A 252 11.27 12.03 -5.19
N THR A 253 10.65 11.54 -4.11
CA THR A 253 9.20 11.60 -3.95
C THR A 253 8.83 11.67 -2.48
N GLU A 254 7.87 12.53 -2.13
CA GLU A 254 7.23 12.49 -0.82
C GLU A 254 6.21 11.33 -0.79
N VAL A 255 6.28 10.53 0.25
CA VAL A 255 5.31 9.47 0.57
C VAL A 255 4.63 9.78 1.90
N CYS A 256 3.36 9.36 2.02
CA CYS A 256 2.61 9.46 3.27
C CYS A 256 2.17 8.06 3.71
N TYR A 257 2.37 7.76 4.99
CA TYR A 257 1.89 6.53 5.62
C TYR A 257 1.48 6.82 7.07
N GLU A 258 0.76 5.91 7.69
CA GLU A 258 0.43 5.95 9.11
C GLU A 258 1.48 5.15 9.88
N ASP A 259 1.96 5.70 11.00
CA ASP A 259 2.80 4.98 11.95
C ASP A 259 1.95 4.02 12.82
N ASP A 260 2.60 3.24 13.67
CA ASP A 260 1.92 2.28 14.55
C ASP A 260 1.01 2.96 15.61
N ASN A 261 1.12 4.29 15.79
CA ASN A 261 0.26 5.11 16.65
C ASN A 261 -0.90 5.78 15.88
N GLY A 262 -1.03 5.53 14.57
CA GLY A 262 -2.04 6.15 13.71
C GLY A 262 -1.70 7.58 13.24
N ASN A 263 -0.50 8.09 13.51
CA ASN A 263 -0.07 9.40 13.06
C ASN A 263 0.34 9.36 11.59
N ARG A 264 -0.02 10.41 10.84
CA ARG A 264 0.42 10.55 9.45
C ARG A 264 1.84 11.06 9.38
N ILE A 265 2.72 10.26 8.81
CA ILE A 265 4.12 10.58 8.56
C ILE A 265 4.30 10.93 7.10
N TYR A 266 4.94 12.08 6.84
CA TYR A 266 5.35 12.53 5.51
C TYR A 266 6.87 12.40 5.42
N GLU A 267 7.34 11.56 4.49
CA GLU A 267 8.75 11.22 4.32
C GLU A 267 9.17 11.46 2.87
N VAL A 268 10.26 12.20 2.68
CA VAL A 268 10.88 12.34 1.36
C VAL A 268 11.86 11.17 1.17
N ARG A 269 11.69 10.43 0.09
CA ARG A 269 12.56 9.34 -0.32
C ARG A 269 13.39 9.71 -1.52
N ASP A 270 14.68 9.40 -1.46
CA ASP A 270 15.65 9.72 -2.50
C ASP A 270 15.47 8.92 -3.80
N PHE A 271 14.61 7.88 -3.78
CA PHE A 271 14.34 7.09 -4.97
C PHE A 271 12.82 6.98 -5.21
N PRO A 272 12.34 7.24 -6.44
CA PRO A 272 11.00 6.89 -6.85
C PRO A 272 10.75 5.38 -6.72
N LYS A 273 9.48 4.98 -6.71
CA LYS A 273 9.06 3.58 -6.56
C LYS A 273 9.66 2.61 -7.60
N THR A 274 10.08 3.13 -8.75
CA THR A 274 10.66 2.36 -9.87
C THR A 274 11.82 3.14 -10.46
N GLU A 275 12.82 2.45 -11.03
CA GLU A 275 13.94 3.07 -11.75
C GLU A 275 13.48 4.01 -12.85
N ALA A 276 12.44 3.67 -13.61
CA ALA A 276 11.82 4.55 -14.62
C ALA A 276 11.24 5.85 -14.01
N GLY A 277 11.11 5.93 -12.69
CA GLY A 277 10.72 7.16 -12.00
C GLY A 277 11.83 8.21 -11.98
N ILE A 278 13.11 7.82 -12.03
CA ILE A 278 14.25 8.73 -12.17
C ILE A 278 14.31 9.16 -13.63
N ARG A 279 14.15 10.45 -13.88
CA ARG A 279 14.08 10.99 -15.24
C ARG A 279 14.29 12.48 -15.27
N ASP A 280 14.59 12.95 -16.44
CA ASP A 280 14.61 14.37 -16.76
C ASP A 280 13.27 14.78 -17.41
N VAL A 281 12.62 15.77 -16.84
CA VAL A 281 11.39 16.37 -17.36
C VAL A 281 11.73 17.71 -17.98
N VAL A 282 11.56 17.83 -19.28
CA VAL A 282 11.81 19.07 -20.02
C VAL A 282 10.59 19.97 -19.94
N ILE A 283 10.81 21.22 -19.60
CA ILE A 283 9.76 22.26 -19.54
C ILE A 283 9.75 23.03 -20.84
N PRO A 284 8.60 23.18 -21.52
CA PRO A 284 8.46 23.99 -22.73
C PRO A 284 8.94 25.42 -22.53
N SER A 285 9.52 26.03 -23.57
CA SER A 285 10.10 27.35 -23.49
C SER A 285 9.13 28.42 -23.00
N ASN A 286 7.86 28.36 -23.45
CA ASN A 286 6.79 29.26 -23.02
C ASN A 286 6.33 29.09 -21.58
N CYS A 287 6.81 28.03 -20.87
CA CYS A 287 6.47 27.75 -19.48
C CYS A 287 7.64 28.00 -18.51
N GLN A 288 8.85 28.36 -19.00
CA GLN A 288 10.04 28.60 -18.17
C GLN A 288 9.86 29.75 -17.17
N TRP A 289 9.00 30.71 -17.49
CA TRP A 289 8.68 31.82 -16.58
C TRP A 289 8.15 31.32 -15.21
N ILE A 290 7.47 30.15 -15.18
CA ILE A 290 6.96 29.55 -13.96
C ILE A 290 8.11 29.26 -12.99
N LEU A 291 9.19 28.63 -13.47
CA LEU A 291 10.38 28.35 -12.65
C LEU A 291 11.07 29.62 -12.17
N LYS A 292 11.17 30.61 -13.04
CA LYS A 292 11.74 31.92 -12.69
C LYS A 292 10.92 32.62 -11.60
N ARG A 293 9.59 32.57 -11.71
CA ARG A 293 8.69 33.12 -10.70
C ARG A 293 8.76 32.40 -9.38
N ILE A 294 8.77 31.05 -9.37
CA ILE A 294 8.96 30.24 -8.18
C ILE A 294 10.30 30.59 -7.51
N LYS A 295 11.39 30.68 -8.29
CA LYS A 295 12.71 31.04 -7.79
C LYS A 295 12.75 32.44 -7.16
N ALA A 296 12.01 33.40 -7.73
CA ALA A 296 11.88 34.74 -7.17
C ALA A 296 11.13 34.77 -5.83
N LEU A 297 10.15 33.88 -5.63
CA LEU A 297 9.42 33.74 -4.37
C LEU A 297 10.22 32.97 -3.29
N ASN A 298 11.10 32.06 -3.70
CA ASN A 298 11.92 31.25 -2.78
C ASN A 298 13.37 31.15 -3.30
N PRO A 299 14.17 32.25 -3.20
CA PRO A 299 15.51 32.31 -3.81
C PRO A 299 16.54 31.42 -3.12
N PHE A 300 16.40 31.15 -1.81
CA PHE A 300 17.40 30.49 -0.98
C PHE A 300 16.92 29.16 -0.36
N GLY A 301 15.70 28.73 -0.66
CA GLY A 301 15.14 27.50 -0.09
C GLY A 301 15.88 26.26 -0.56
N GLU A 302 15.99 25.24 0.29
CA GLU A 302 16.48 23.92 -0.10
C GLU A 302 15.47 23.25 -1.06
N TYR A 303 14.21 23.22 -0.68
CA TYR A 303 13.11 22.75 -1.53
C TYR A 303 12.61 23.89 -2.42
N VAL A 304 12.12 23.53 -3.60
CA VAL A 304 11.50 24.48 -4.53
C VAL A 304 10.25 25.11 -3.94
N PHE A 305 9.45 24.29 -3.24
CA PHE A 305 8.21 24.70 -2.58
C PHE A 305 8.38 24.62 -1.06
N MET A 306 8.47 25.78 -0.44
CA MET A 306 8.64 25.92 1.01
C MET A 306 7.62 26.90 1.59
N ASP A 307 7.25 26.66 2.85
CA ASP A 307 6.49 27.55 3.69
C ASP A 307 7.08 27.50 5.11
N ASN A 308 7.32 28.67 5.74
CA ASN A 308 7.88 28.81 7.08
C ASN A 308 9.14 27.95 7.34
N GLY A 309 10.02 27.82 6.35
CA GLY A 309 11.28 27.06 6.48
C GLY A 309 11.17 25.55 6.24
N GLU A 310 9.96 25.04 6.01
CA GLU A 310 9.71 23.61 5.72
C GLU A 310 9.21 23.40 4.31
N GLY A 311 9.46 22.20 3.76
CA GLY A 311 8.91 21.77 2.47
C GLY A 311 7.38 21.65 2.52
N ILE A 312 6.70 22.20 1.52
CA ILE A 312 5.23 22.12 1.41
C ILE A 312 4.81 20.68 1.10
N ARG A 313 3.97 20.11 1.97
CA ARG A 313 3.50 18.72 1.88
C ARG A 313 2.45 18.52 0.79
N THR A 314 2.37 17.31 0.26
CA THR A 314 1.43 16.92 -0.80
C THR A 314 -0.04 17.22 -0.48
N TYR A 315 -0.45 17.13 0.79
CA TYR A 315 -1.84 17.40 1.17
C TYR A 315 -2.20 18.89 1.03
N VAL A 316 -1.24 19.81 1.21
CA VAL A 316 -1.45 21.25 1.06
C VAL A 316 -1.77 21.59 -0.40
N PHE A 317 -0.99 21.05 -1.35
CA PHE A 317 -1.28 21.20 -2.78
C PHE A 317 -2.63 20.58 -3.17
N ARG A 318 -2.98 19.43 -2.57
CA ARG A 318 -4.28 18.79 -2.83
C ARG A 318 -5.45 19.68 -2.39
N ASN A 319 -5.33 20.28 -1.20
CA ASN A 319 -6.33 21.18 -0.67
C ASN A 319 -6.43 22.45 -1.52
N ARG A 320 -5.28 23.03 -1.93
CA ARG A 320 -5.26 24.19 -2.83
C ARG A 320 -5.91 23.86 -4.18
N LEU A 321 -5.63 22.71 -4.80
CA LEU A 321 -6.28 22.32 -6.05
C LEU A 321 -7.81 22.24 -5.91
N ASN A 322 -8.32 21.76 -4.76
CA ASN A 322 -9.76 21.76 -4.50
C ASN A 322 -10.33 23.19 -4.49
N THR A 323 -9.61 24.14 -3.90
CA THR A 323 -9.97 25.56 -3.87
C THR A 323 -9.95 26.15 -5.29
N VAL A 324 -8.90 25.87 -6.05
CA VAL A 324 -8.76 26.31 -7.46
C VAL A 324 -9.91 25.78 -8.31
N CYS A 325 -10.23 24.48 -8.23
CA CYS A 325 -11.36 23.90 -8.95
C CYS A 325 -12.68 24.62 -8.62
N LYS A 326 -12.91 24.95 -7.34
CA LYS A 326 -14.10 25.70 -6.91
C LYS A 326 -14.15 27.11 -7.54
N HIS A 327 -13.06 27.87 -7.50
CA HIS A 327 -13.00 29.21 -8.06
C HIS A 327 -13.13 29.23 -9.59
N SER A 328 -12.62 28.21 -10.26
CA SER A 328 -12.71 28.07 -11.72
C SER A 328 -14.03 27.43 -12.19
N ASN A 329 -14.97 27.15 -11.26
CA ASN A 329 -16.23 26.44 -11.55
C ASN A 329 -16.00 25.11 -12.28
N VAL A 330 -15.02 24.32 -11.81
CA VAL A 330 -14.65 23.01 -12.35
C VAL A 330 -14.90 21.93 -11.29
N LYS A 331 -15.38 20.78 -11.72
CA LYS A 331 -15.59 19.61 -10.85
C LYS A 331 -14.28 19.25 -10.14
N LYS A 332 -14.37 19.00 -8.81
CA LYS A 332 -13.22 18.66 -7.98
C LYS A 332 -12.50 17.42 -8.50
N LYS A 333 -11.20 17.53 -8.74
CA LYS A 333 -10.34 16.47 -9.22
C LYS A 333 -9.05 16.39 -8.40
N SER A 334 -8.47 15.17 -8.29
CA SER A 334 -7.22 14.97 -7.56
C SER A 334 -6.00 15.35 -8.42
N PRO A 335 -4.82 15.65 -7.81
CA PRO A 335 -3.61 15.96 -8.57
C PRO A 335 -3.19 14.88 -9.57
N HIS A 336 -3.50 13.60 -9.29
CA HIS A 336 -3.22 12.52 -10.24
C HIS A 336 -4.03 12.65 -11.54
N LYS A 337 -5.18 13.35 -11.49
CA LYS A 337 -5.97 13.65 -12.68
C LYS A 337 -5.31 14.70 -13.57
N ILE A 338 -4.54 15.66 -13.00
CA ILE A 338 -3.70 16.58 -13.76
C ILE A 338 -2.70 15.78 -14.60
N ARG A 339 -2.00 14.82 -13.98
CA ARG A 339 -1.05 13.99 -14.70
C ARG A 339 -1.70 13.12 -15.78
N LYS A 340 -2.93 12.63 -15.54
CA LYS A 340 -3.70 11.93 -16.59
C LYS A 340 -4.06 12.85 -17.74
N THR A 341 -4.48 14.08 -17.42
CA THR A 341 -4.77 15.11 -18.42
C THR A 341 -3.53 15.42 -19.26
N TYR A 342 -2.37 15.62 -18.62
CA TYR A 342 -1.11 15.84 -19.32
C TYR A 342 -0.79 14.70 -20.29
N GLY A 343 -0.86 13.42 -19.83
CA GLY A 343 -0.64 12.27 -20.70
C GLY A 343 -1.64 12.16 -21.85
N SER A 344 -2.93 12.53 -21.62
CA SER A 344 -3.95 12.57 -22.69
C SER A 344 -3.64 13.66 -23.70
N ILE A 345 -3.19 14.86 -23.26
CA ILE A 345 -2.79 15.95 -24.15
C ILE A 345 -1.65 15.49 -25.07
N LEU A 346 -0.58 14.91 -24.50
CA LEU A 346 0.57 14.47 -25.29
C LEU A 346 0.21 13.41 -26.34
N LEU A 347 -0.75 12.53 -26.01
CA LEU A 347 -1.25 11.52 -26.96
C LEU A 347 -2.17 12.12 -28.02
N ASP A 348 -3.06 13.02 -27.65
CA ASP A 348 -3.95 13.74 -28.58
C ASP A 348 -3.17 14.57 -29.61
N ASP A 349 -2.05 15.19 -29.16
CA ASP A 349 -1.15 16.00 -30.01
C ASP A 349 -0.18 15.13 -30.85
N GLY A 350 -0.26 13.79 -30.77
CA GLY A 350 0.51 12.86 -31.61
C GLY A 350 2.00 12.83 -31.32
N LEU A 351 2.44 13.19 -30.09
CA LEU A 351 3.85 13.11 -29.74
C LEU A 351 4.39 11.68 -29.83
N ALA A 352 5.66 11.54 -30.17
CA ALA A 352 6.34 10.24 -30.23
C ALA A 352 6.20 9.49 -28.89
N GLU A 353 5.81 8.22 -28.94
CA GLU A 353 5.53 7.39 -27.74
C GLU A 353 6.73 7.32 -26.79
N SER A 354 7.95 7.24 -27.33
CA SER A 354 9.20 7.26 -26.54
C SER A 354 9.37 8.53 -25.72
N LEU A 355 9.00 9.69 -26.29
CA LEU A 355 9.06 10.97 -25.60
C LEU A 355 8.01 11.04 -24.49
N ILE A 356 6.78 10.55 -24.73
CA ILE A 356 5.73 10.47 -23.71
C ILE A 356 6.17 9.59 -22.54
N VAL A 357 6.72 8.41 -22.83
CA VAL A 357 7.22 7.48 -21.82
C VAL A 357 8.32 8.12 -20.97
N SER A 358 9.30 8.78 -21.62
CA SER A 358 10.39 9.49 -20.95
C SER A 358 9.88 10.60 -20.04
N GLN A 359 9.04 11.52 -20.55
CA GLN A 359 8.51 12.64 -19.79
C GLN A 359 7.66 12.17 -18.59
N MET A 360 6.84 11.13 -18.78
CA MET A 360 5.98 10.63 -17.73
C MET A 360 6.67 9.62 -16.79
N GLY A 361 7.84 9.09 -17.13
CA GLY A 361 8.51 8.06 -16.31
C GLY A 361 7.62 6.80 -16.16
N HIS A 362 7.13 6.28 -17.27
CA HIS A 362 6.45 5.00 -17.36
C HIS A 362 7.41 3.93 -17.88
N THR A 363 7.17 2.68 -17.53
CA THR A 363 7.99 1.56 -18.02
C THR A 363 7.69 1.23 -19.48
N ASN A 364 6.47 1.54 -19.95
CA ASN A 364 6.07 1.37 -21.34
C ASN A 364 4.85 2.25 -21.67
N ILE A 365 4.59 2.45 -22.96
CA ILE A 365 3.48 3.28 -23.46
C ILE A 365 2.11 2.67 -23.15
N LYS A 366 2.01 1.34 -23.03
CA LYS A 366 0.75 0.66 -22.67
C LYS A 366 0.19 1.19 -21.37
N THR A 367 1.07 1.48 -20.39
CA THR A 367 0.68 2.13 -19.12
C THR A 367 0.00 3.47 -19.36
N THR A 368 0.52 4.29 -20.28
CA THR A 368 -0.07 5.59 -20.61
C THR A 368 -1.40 5.43 -21.34
N LYS A 369 -1.46 4.57 -22.37
CA LYS A 369 -2.67 4.35 -23.16
C LYS A 369 -3.82 3.76 -22.32
N GLU A 370 -3.58 2.74 -21.53
CA GLU A 370 -4.63 2.04 -20.78
C GLU A 370 -5.08 2.78 -19.52
N HIS A 371 -4.14 3.43 -18.82
CA HIS A 371 -4.41 3.95 -17.49
C HIS A 371 -4.50 5.48 -17.42
N TYR A 372 -3.89 6.19 -18.36
CA TYR A 372 -3.84 7.65 -18.35
C TYR A 372 -4.67 8.28 -19.46
N TYR A 373 -4.70 7.72 -20.67
CA TYR A 373 -5.49 8.28 -21.76
C TYR A 373 -6.99 8.25 -21.46
N ARG A 374 -7.63 9.38 -21.67
CA ARG A 374 -9.10 9.55 -21.63
C ARG A 374 -9.49 10.58 -22.68
N ASN A 375 -10.68 10.40 -23.24
CA ASN A 375 -11.26 11.42 -24.10
C ASN A 375 -11.57 12.68 -23.27
N ARG A 376 -11.07 13.82 -23.71
CA ARG A 376 -11.22 15.10 -23.01
C ARG A 376 -12.21 16.04 -23.70
N ARG A 377 -12.81 15.58 -24.80
CA ARG A 377 -13.73 16.37 -25.60
C ARG A 377 -15.17 16.17 -25.11
N ASN A 378 -15.93 17.25 -25.08
CA ASN A 378 -17.37 17.16 -24.90
C ASN A 378 -18.09 16.77 -26.22
N ALA A 379 -19.41 16.57 -26.17
CA ALA A 379 -20.20 16.13 -27.32
C ALA A 379 -20.10 17.12 -28.53
N ASP A 380 -20.15 18.40 -28.25
CA ASP A 380 -20.07 19.43 -29.31
C ASP A 380 -18.70 19.44 -29.99
N GLN A 381 -17.62 19.26 -29.21
CA GLN A 381 -16.27 19.17 -29.75
C GLN A 381 -16.07 17.89 -30.58
N ILE A 382 -16.63 16.75 -30.13
CA ILE A 382 -16.62 15.50 -30.89
C ILE A 382 -17.38 15.69 -32.18
N MET A 383 -18.58 16.27 -32.15
CA MET A 383 -19.38 16.58 -33.33
C MET A 383 -18.60 17.46 -34.33
N SER A 384 -18.00 18.55 -33.86
CA SER A 384 -17.18 19.44 -34.72
C SER A 384 -15.96 18.72 -35.31
N GLU A 385 -15.41 17.70 -34.70
CA GLU A 385 -14.34 16.90 -35.32
C GLU A 385 -14.86 15.89 -36.32
N LEU A 386 -16.00 15.25 -36.04
CA LEU A 386 -16.63 14.32 -36.98
C LEU A 386 -17.11 15.00 -38.26
N ASP A 387 -17.62 16.22 -38.14
CA ASP A 387 -18.04 17.06 -39.32
C ASP A 387 -16.89 17.34 -40.27
N LYS A 388 -15.63 17.25 -39.83
CA LYS A 388 -14.45 17.43 -40.69
C LYS A 388 -14.07 16.15 -41.46
N VAL A 389 -14.66 15.02 -41.11
CA VAL A 389 -14.37 13.72 -41.75
C VAL A 389 -15.23 13.62 -43.02
N THR A 390 -14.65 13.89 -44.17
CA THR A 390 -15.37 13.93 -45.47
C THR A 390 -15.89 12.55 -45.92
N ALA A 391 -15.52 11.47 -45.26
CA ALA A 391 -15.99 10.11 -45.57
C ALA A 391 -17.22 9.65 -44.74
N LEU A 392 -17.71 10.47 -43.83
CA LEU A 392 -18.92 10.27 -43.06
C LEU A 392 -20.06 11.03 -43.71
#